data_c48033fa4bd6568e144bd88c3932567c
#
_entry.id   c48033fa4bd6568e144bd88c3932567c
#
_cell.length_a   1.000
_cell.length_b   1.000
_cell.length_c   1.000
_cell.angle_alpha   90.00
_cell.angle_beta   90.00
_cell.angle_gamma   90.00
#
_symmetry.space_group_name_H-M   'P 1'
#
loop_
_entity.id
_entity.type
_entity.pdbx_description
1 polymer ?
#
loop_
_entity_poly.entity_id
_entity_poly.type
_entity_poly.pdbx_seq_one_letter_code
_entity_poly.pdbx_strand_id
1 'polypeptide(L)'
;MAEEYVIEMRHIRKEFPGIVANDDITLQLKKGEIHALLGENGAGKSTLMSVLFGLYQPEAGEIRKDGKVVEINDPNDATALGIGMVHQHFKLVDVFTVLDNIILGAETTGPLGWLKKKESREKVIELSQKYGLNVDVDAKVEDITVGMQQRVEILKMLYRDNEILIFDEPTAVLTPQEIDELMEIMRGFAREGKSILFISHKLNEIMAVSDRVTVLRKGKYIGTVNTKETNKQELSNMMVGRPVQLEITKDEAKPTDVVLEVGGLSVPSKIHKGDAVKDVSFDVRRGEIVCIAGIDGNGQSELIYGITGIRKSSKGIVKVHGEDITKSSVRHKMEVMSHIPEDRHKHGLVLPFSLEENMVLQTYKEERFQNHGFIKFDAVREYAEKLIEEYDVRSGQGAITTSASMSGGNQQKAIIARELDRDKDLIVAVQPTRGLDVGAIEHIHKQLINERDKGKAVLLVSLELDEVLGLSDRILVMYEGEIVGELDPKNTTADELGLYMSGAKRQERRA
;
A
#
# COMPACT_ATOMS: atom_id res chain seq x y z
N MET A 1 -40.08 -11.47 -4.37
CA MET A 1 -39.48 -11.09 -5.66
C MET A 1 -38.09 -11.71 -5.70
N ALA A 2 -37.74 -12.40 -6.76
CA ALA A 2 -36.36 -12.91 -6.89
C ALA A 2 -35.40 -11.71 -6.88
N GLU A 3 -34.31 -11.79 -6.12
CA GLU A 3 -33.28 -10.76 -6.14
C GLU A 3 -32.71 -10.68 -7.56
N GLU A 4 -32.66 -9.49 -8.14
CA GLU A 4 -32.21 -9.27 -9.51
C GLU A 4 -30.70 -9.01 -9.50
N TYR A 5 -29.92 -10.04 -9.84
CA TYR A 5 -28.48 -9.94 -9.97
C TYR A 5 -28.10 -9.54 -11.40
N VAL A 6 -27.30 -8.46 -11.53
CA VAL A 6 -26.78 -8.02 -12.83
C VAL A 6 -25.58 -8.83 -13.26
N ILE A 7 -24.76 -9.30 -12.29
CA ILE A 7 -23.65 -10.26 -12.51
C ILE A 7 -23.74 -11.37 -11.47
N GLU A 8 -23.55 -12.58 -11.95
CA GLU A 8 -23.33 -13.75 -11.12
C GLU A 8 -22.14 -14.53 -11.67
N MET A 9 -21.14 -14.69 -10.84
CA MET A 9 -20.02 -15.61 -11.06
C MET A 9 -20.29 -16.84 -10.19
N ARG A 10 -20.50 -18.00 -10.78
CA ARG A 10 -20.89 -19.21 -10.04
C ARG A 10 -19.83 -20.29 -10.17
N HIS A 11 -19.38 -20.80 -9.03
CA HIS A 11 -18.44 -21.92 -8.95
C HIS A 11 -17.13 -21.68 -9.72
N ILE A 12 -16.63 -20.45 -9.73
CA ILE A 12 -15.44 -20.06 -10.48
C ILE A 12 -14.21 -20.70 -9.88
N ARG A 13 -13.48 -21.43 -10.75
CA ARG A 13 -12.17 -22.00 -10.45
C ARG A 13 -11.13 -21.42 -11.40
N LYS A 14 -10.02 -20.91 -10.83
CA LYS A 14 -8.87 -20.42 -11.59
C LYS A 14 -7.58 -20.93 -11.01
N GLU A 15 -6.76 -21.57 -11.86
CA GLU A 15 -5.48 -22.13 -11.47
C GLU A 15 -4.34 -21.50 -12.25
N PHE A 16 -3.19 -21.43 -11.59
CA PHE A 16 -1.89 -21.12 -12.19
C PHE A 16 -0.91 -22.24 -11.80
N PRO A 17 0.21 -22.45 -12.52
CA PRO A 17 1.17 -23.48 -12.18
C PRO A 17 1.56 -23.46 -10.70
N GLY A 18 1.14 -24.49 -9.95
CA GLY A 18 1.42 -24.64 -8.53
C GLY A 18 0.49 -23.89 -7.56
N ILE A 19 -0.49 -23.10 -8.04
CA ILE A 19 -1.38 -22.32 -7.18
C ILE A 19 -2.82 -22.37 -7.70
N VAL A 20 -3.78 -22.68 -6.82
CA VAL A 20 -5.21 -22.47 -7.06
C VAL A 20 -5.56 -21.07 -6.54
N ALA A 21 -5.74 -20.12 -7.46
CA ALA A 21 -6.01 -18.72 -7.09
C ALA A 21 -7.47 -18.48 -6.71
N ASN A 22 -8.40 -19.16 -7.35
CA ASN A 22 -9.83 -19.18 -6.99
C ASN A 22 -10.31 -20.64 -6.99
N ASP A 23 -10.97 -21.08 -5.93
CA ASP A 23 -11.45 -22.43 -5.71
C ASP A 23 -12.93 -22.38 -5.32
N ASP A 24 -13.80 -22.66 -6.28
CA ASP A 24 -15.26 -22.69 -6.11
C ASP A 24 -15.85 -21.37 -5.59
N ILE A 25 -15.49 -20.24 -6.22
CA ILE A 25 -15.97 -18.92 -5.82
C ILE A 25 -17.33 -18.61 -6.46
N THR A 26 -18.28 -18.19 -5.62
CA THR A 26 -19.54 -17.62 -6.07
C THR A 26 -19.63 -16.15 -5.61
N LEU A 27 -19.82 -15.23 -6.58
CA LEU A 27 -19.98 -13.80 -6.36
C LEU A 27 -21.24 -13.32 -7.09
N GLN A 28 -22.07 -12.55 -6.41
CA GLN A 28 -23.34 -12.05 -6.94
C GLN A 28 -23.49 -10.55 -6.70
N LEU A 29 -23.57 -9.77 -7.77
CA LEU A 29 -23.74 -8.32 -7.75
C LEU A 29 -25.20 -7.96 -8.05
N LYS A 30 -25.87 -7.21 -7.16
CA LYS A 30 -27.21 -6.68 -7.37
C LYS A 30 -27.17 -5.40 -8.22
N LYS A 31 -28.29 -5.11 -8.86
CA LYS A 31 -28.43 -3.87 -9.64
C LYS A 31 -28.38 -2.65 -8.73
N GLY A 32 -27.52 -1.68 -9.07
CA GLY A 32 -27.39 -0.41 -8.36
C GLY A 32 -26.75 -0.50 -6.97
N GLU A 33 -26.10 -1.63 -6.62
CA GLU A 33 -25.37 -1.75 -5.36
C GLU A 33 -23.88 -1.47 -5.52
N ILE A 34 -23.25 -1.08 -4.44
CA ILE A 34 -21.80 -1.08 -4.27
C ILE A 34 -21.45 -2.33 -3.47
N HIS A 35 -20.91 -3.34 -4.14
CA HIS A 35 -20.50 -4.60 -3.55
C HIS A 35 -19.00 -4.64 -3.37
N ALA A 36 -18.53 -4.73 -2.12
CA ALA A 36 -17.12 -4.82 -1.83
C ALA A 36 -16.60 -6.27 -1.91
N LEU A 37 -15.40 -6.45 -2.45
CA LEU A 37 -14.65 -7.69 -2.42
C LEU A 37 -13.45 -7.53 -1.51
N LEU A 38 -13.48 -8.19 -0.37
CA LEU A 38 -12.52 -8.07 0.72
C LEU A 38 -11.69 -9.35 0.86
N GLY A 39 -10.43 -9.22 1.22
CA GLY A 39 -9.52 -10.36 1.51
C GLY A 39 -8.08 -9.90 1.60
N GLU A 40 -7.23 -10.73 2.18
CA GLU A 40 -5.78 -10.49 2.24
C GLU A 40 -5.14 -10.43 0.84
N ASN A 41 -3.90 -9.93 0.75
CA ASN A 41 -3.13 -10.01 -0.49
C ASN A 41 -2.91 -11.48 -0.88
N GLY A 42 -3.15 -11.79 -2.15
CA GLY A 42 -3.14 -13.18 -2.62
C GLY A 42 -4.39 -14.01 -2.30
N ALA A 43 -5.47 -13.40 -1.78
CA ALA A 43 -6.75 -14.09 -1.55
C ALA A 43 -7.53 -14.42 -2.83
N GLY A 44 -7.05 -13.98 -4.01
CA GLY A 44 -7.69 -14.25 -5.30
C GLY A 44 -8.62 -13.15 -5.81
N LYS A 45 -8.70 -11.98 -5.16
CA LYS A 45 -9.60 -10.87 -5.52
C LYS A 45 -9.39 -10.37 -6.95
N SER A 46 -8.19 -9.87 -7.26
CA SER A 46 -7.86 -9.34 -8.59
C SER A 46 -7.88 -10.42 -9.67
N THR A 47 -7.59 -11.69 -9.31
CA THR A 47 -7.75 -12.83 -10.21
C THR A 47 -9.21 -13.05 -10.59
N LEU A 48 -10.11 -13.01 -9.61
CA LEU A 48 -11.55 -13.15 -9.84
C LEU A 48 -12.08 -12.03 -10.75
N MET A 49 -11.66 -10.80 -10.52
CA MET A 49 -12.03 -9.66 -11.37
C MET A 49 -11.41 -9.74 -12.75
N SER A 50 -10.19 -10.26 -12.87
CA SER A 50 -9.54 -10.51 -14.16
C SER A 50 -10.28 -11.59 -14.97
N VAL A 51 -10.87 -12.57 -14.30
CA VAL A 51 -11.79 -13.54 -14.95
C VAL A 51 -13.05 -12.83 -15.44
N LEU A 52 -13.70 -11.99 -14.62
CA LEU A 52 -14.88 -11.24 -15.01
C LEU A 52 -14.60 -10.25 -16.15
N PHE A 53 -13.41 -9.67 -16.21
CA PHE A 53 -13.00 -8.73 -17.25
C PHE A 53 -12.39 -9.41 -18.50
N GLY A 54 -12.32 -10.75 -18.54
CA GLY A 54 -11.83 -11.50 -19.70
C GLY A 54 -10.32 -11.54 -19.88
N LEU A 55 -9.53 -11.13 -18.86
CA LEU A 55 -8.07 -11.24 -18.88
C LEU A 55 -7.60 -12.67 -18.64
N TYR A 56 -8.38 -13.46 -17.90
CA TYR A 56 -8.15 -14.89 -17.65
C TYR A 56 -9.40 -15.68 -17.92
N GLN A 57 -9.22 -16.90 -18.46
CA GLN A 57 -10.30 -17.85 -18.59
C GLN A 57 -10.35 -18.75 -17.34
N PRO A 58 -11.53 -19.00 -16.74
CA PRO A 58 -11.66 -19.92 -15.63
C PRO A 58 -11.56 -21.38 -16.13
N GLU A 59 -11.02 -22.26 -15.30
CA GLU A 59 -11.00 -23.71 -15.57
C GLU A 59 -12.36 -24.37 -15.32
N ALA A 60 -13.20 -23.75 -14.46
CA ALA A 60 -14.57 -24.19 -14.19
C ALA A 60 -15.44 -23.03 -13.71
N GLY A 61 -16.75 -23.22 -13.75
CA GLY A 61 -17.75 -22.23 -13.36
C GLY A 61 -18.42 -21.55 -14.56
N GLU A 62 -19.33 -20.66 -14.27
CA GLU A 62 -20.05 -19.86 -15.29
C GLU A 62 -20.23 -18.43 -14.84
N ILE A 63 -20.29 -17.51 -15.81
CA ILE A 63 -20.63 -16.11 -15.59
C ILE A 63 -22.01 -15.85 -16.20
N ARG A 64 -22.88 -15.19 -15.45
CA ARG A 64 -24.19 -14.76 -15.92
C ARG A 64 -24.31 -13.24 -15.83
N LYS A 65 -24.89 -12.66 -16.87
CA LYS A 65 -25.35 -11.27 -16.88
C LYS A 65 -26.88 -11.25 -17.02
N ASP A 66 -27.56 -10.57 -16.12
CA ASP A 66 -29.03 -10.48 -16.08
C ASP A 66 -29.68 -11.88 -16.17
N GLY A 67 -29.13 -12.86 -15.43
CA GLY A 67 -29.57 -14.25 -15.38
C GLY A 67 -29.20 -15.12 -16.59
N LYS A 68 -28.60 -14.58 -17.65
CA LYS A 68 -28.16 -15.33 -18.84
C LYS A 68 -26.69 -15.65 -18.78
N VAL A 69 -26.33 -16.89 -19.08
CA VAL A 69 -24.93 -17.29 -19.21
C VAL A 69 -24.29 -16.51 -20.35
N VAL A 70 -23.12 -15.93 -20.09
CA VAL A 70 -22.32 -15.18 -21.04
C VAL A 70 -20.89 -15.74 -21.07
N GLU A 71 -20.27 -15.70 -22.25
CA GLU A 71 -18.87 -16.01 -22.42
C GLU A 71 -18.08 -14.71 -22.58
N ILE A 72 -17.02 -14.56 -21.80
CA ILE A 72 -16.14 -13.39 -21.80
C ILE A 72 -14.73 -13.88 -22.10
N ASN A 73 -14.31 -13.82 -23.36
CA ASN A 73 -13.02 -14.34 -23.81
C ASN A 73 -11.91 -13.31 -23.75
N ASP A 74 -12.26 -12.02 -23.86
CA ASP A 74 -11.33 -10.90 -23.80
C ASP A 74 -11.99 -9.64 -23.20
N PRO A 75 -11.22 -8.57 -22.92
CA PRO A 75 -11.75 -7.31 -22.40
C PRO A 75 -12.76 -6.60 -23.31
N ASN A 76 -12.78 -6.88 -24.62
CA ASN A 76 -13.75 -6.27 -25.53
C ASN A 76 -15.13 -6.94 -25.32
N ASP A 77 -15.19 -8.24 -25.09
CA ASP A 77 -16.43 -8.94 -24.72
C ASP A 77 -16.99 -8.35 -23.43
N ALA A 78 -16.16 -8.16 -22.40
CA ALA A 78 -16.57 -7.53 -21.15
C ALA A 78 -17.11 -6.11 -21.38
N THR A 79 -16.43 -5.29 -22.17
CA THR A 79 -16.86 -3.94 -22.52
C THR A 79 -18.17 -3.94 -23.30
N ALA A 80 -18.35 -4.86 -24.24
CA ALA A 80 -19.60 -5.02 -25.01
C ALA A 80 -20.79 -5.41 -24.12
N LEU A 81 -20.51 -6.10 -23.00
CA LEU A 81 -21.50 -6.39 -21.95
C LEU A 81 -21.69 -5.23 -20.96
N GLY A 82 -21.06 -4.07 -21.17
CA GLY A 82 -21.18 -2.90 -20.31
C GLY A 82 -20.37 -3.01 -19.01
N ILE A 83 -19.33 -3.85 -18.97
CA ILE A 83 -18.42 -4.00 -17.82
C ILE A 83 -17.18 -3.16 -18.07
N GLY A 84 -16.86 -2.25 -17.16
CA GLY A 84 -15.66 -1.43 -17.18
C GLY A 84 -14.80 -1.67 -15.94
N MET A 85 -13.47 -1.52 -16.07
CA MET A 85 -12.54 -1.75 -14.96
C MET A 85 -11.51 -0.64 -14.86
N VAL A 86 -11.33 -0.11 -13.65
CA VAL A 86 -10.19 0.71 -13.22
C VAL A 86 -9.20 -0.23 -12.54
N HIS A 87 -8.00 -0.33 -13.12
CA HIS A 87 -6.95 -1.24 -12.63
C HIS A 87 -6.15 -0.61 -11.51
N GLN A 88 -5.57 -1.44 -10.63
CA GLN A 88 -4.66 -1.04 -9.56
C GLN A 88 -3.44 -0.24 -10.10
N HIS A 89 -2.91 -0.65 -11.26
CA HIS A 89 -1.90 0.10 -12.01
C HIS A 89 -2.54 0.68 -13.27
N PHE A 90 -2.56 1.99 -13.37
CA PHE A 90 -3.20 2.70 -14.47
C PHE A 90 -2.67 2.23 -15.83
N LYS A 91 -3.60 2.06 -16.77
CA LYS A 91 -3.30 1.64 -18.15
C LYS A 91 -3.37 2.84 -19.08
N LEU A 92 -2.68 3.92 -18.69
CA LEU A 92 -2.56 5.14 -19.46
C LEU A 92 -1.25 5.17 -20.26
N VAL A 93 -1.26 5.86 -21.39
CA VAL A 93 -0.08 6.11 -22.22
C VAL A 93 0.45 7.49 -21.85
N ASP A 94 1.62 7.55 -21.20
CA ASP A 94 2.17 8.78 -20.61
C ASP A 94 2.33 9.93 -21.60
N VAL A 95 2.79 9.64 -22.81
CA VAL A 95 3.05 10.64 -23.86
C VAL A 95 1.78 11.15 -24.57
N PHE A 96 0.63 10.54 -24.32
CA PHE A 96 -0.66 10.94 -24.91
C PHE A 96 -1.34 11.98 -24.04
N THR A 97 -2.24 12.77 -24.66
CA THR A 97 -3.12 13.68 -23.92
C THR A 97 -4.17 12.89 -23.12
N VAL A 98 -4.77 13.52 -22.12
CA VAL A 98 -5.91 12.99 -21.37
C VAL A 98 -7.02 12.56 -22.33
N LEU A 99 -7.38 13.43 -23.30
CA LEU A 99 -8.39 13.12 -24.32
C LEU A 99 -8.03 11.86 -25.11
N ASP A 100 -6.78 11.79 -25.61
CA ASP A 100 -6.35 10.66 -26.45
C ASP A 100 -6.37 9.35 -25.67
N ASN A 101 -6.03 9.36 -24.37
CA ASN A 101 -6.13 8.19 -23.51
C ASN A 101 -7.58 7.74 -23.28
N ILE A 102 -8.51 8.68 -23.09
CA ILE A 102 -9.92 8.37 -22.82
C ILE A 102 -10.57 7.72 -24.05
N ILE A 103 -10.31 8.26 -25.24
CA ILE A 103 -10.95 7.78 -26.47
C ILE A 103 -10.25 6.56 -27.07
N LEU A 104 -9.05 6.23 -26.65
CA LEU A 104 -8.24 5.12 -27.19
C LEU A 104 -9.01 3.80 -27.15
N GLY A 105 -9.21 3.18 -28.33
CA GLY A 105 -9.98 1.95 -28.50
C GLY A 105 -11.51 2.11 -28.39
N ALA A 106 -12.00 3.37 -28.36
CA ALA A 106 -13.43 3.72 -28.43
C ALA A 106 -13.63 4.99 -29.26
N GLU A 107 -12.82 5.15 -30.29
CA GLU A 107 -12.78 6.36 -31.12
C GLU A 107 -14.10 6.52 -31.90
N THR A 108 -14.70 7.71 -31.80
CA THR A 108 -15.81 8.09 -32.69
C THR A 108 -15.27 8.42 -34.07
N THR A 109 -15.66 7.65 -35.07
CA THR A 109 -15.22 7.83 -36.44
C THR A 109 -16.37 8.31 -37.34
N GLY A 110 -16.04 9.13 -38.33
CA GLY A 110 -16.94 9.54 -39.41
C GLY A 110 -16.81 8.64 -40.64
N PRO A 111 -17.47 9.00 -41.77
CA PRO A 111 -17.28 8.36 -43.05
C PRO A 111 -15.80 8.31 -43.42
N LEU A 112 -15.32 7.19 -43.96
CA LEU A 112 -13.92 6.96 -44.34
C LEU A 112 -12.92 6.84 -43.16
N GLY A 113 -13.41 6.63 -41.94
CA GLY A 113 -12.52 6.39 -40.76
C GLY A 113 -11.89 7.65 -40.15
N TRP A 114 -12.32 8.85 -40.52
CA TRP A 114 -11.82 10.10 -39.93
C TRP A 114 -12.27 10.22 -38.48
N LEU A 115 -11.32 10.48 -37.54
CA LEU A 115 -11.60 10.71 -36.15
C LEU A 115 -12.42 11.99 -35.94
N LYS A 116 -13.54 11.86 -35.23
CA LYS A 116 -14.37 13.00 -34.79
C LYS A 116 -13.91 13.53 -33.43
N LYS A 117 -12.65 13.96 -33.36
CA LYS A 117 -11.99 14.34 -32.08
C LYS A 117 -12.75 15.46 -31.35
N LYS A 118 -13.40 16.38 -32.06
CA LYS A 118 -14.18 17.47 -31.46
C LYS A 118 -15.41 16.96 -30.70
N GLU A 119 -16.17 16.05 -31.29
CA GLU A 119 -17.36 15.44 -30.67
C GLU A 119 -16.98 14.63 -29.42
N SER A 120 -15.89 13.83 -29.51
CA SER A 120 -15.36 13.11 -28.36
C SER A 120 -14.90 14.04 -27.24
N ARG A 121 -14.24 15.16 -27.58
CA ARG A 121 -13.80 16.17 -26.62
C ARG A 121 -14.97 16.81 -25.87
N GLU A 122 -16.05 17.16 -26.56
CA GLU A 122 -17.26 17.73 -25.96
C GLU A 122 -17.88 16.73 -24.97
N LYS A 123 -18.01 15.45 -25.37
CA LYS A 123 -18.52 14.38 -24.48
C LYS A 123 -17.64 14.19 -23.23
N VAL A 124 -16.31 14.21 -23.37
CA VAL A 124 -15.39 14.06 -22.23
C VAL A 124 -15.50 15.23 -21.27
N ILE A 125 -15.59 16.47 -21.78
CA ILE A 125 -15.76 17.67 -20.94
C ILE A 125 -17.10 17.61 -20.21
N GLU A 126 -18.19 17.20 -20.86
CA GLU A 126 -19.51 17.06 -20.26
C GLU A 126 -19.48 16.03 -19.09
N LEU A 127 -18.87 14.85 -19.32
CA LEU A 127 -18.69 13.83 -18.29
C LEU A 127 -17.83 14.33 -17.14
N SER A 128 -16.72 15.02 -17.43
CA SER A 128 -15.81 15.59 -16.44
C SER A 128 -16.55 16.59 -15.52
N GLN A 129 -17.39 17.45 -16.09
CA GLN A 129 -18.20 18.43 -15.35
C GLN A 129 -19.31 17.75 -14.57
N LYS A 130 -20.05 16.80 -15.20
CA LYS A 130 -21.17 16.08 -14.57
C LYS A 130 -20.73 15.37 -13.28
N TYR A 131 -19.56 14.75 -13.29
CA TYR A 131 -19.07 13.95 -12.16
C TYR A 131 -18.02 14.67 -11.30
N GLY A 132 -17.73 15.95 -11.55
CA GLY A 132 -16.79 16.75 -10.78
C GLY A 132 -15.32 16.28 -10.87
N LEU A 133 -14.97 15.57 -11.94
CA LEU A 133 -13.65 14.97 -12.10
C LEU A 133 -12.55 15.97 -12.49
N ASN A 134 -12.94 17.15 -13.04
CA ASN A 134 -12.09 18.33 -13.27
C ASN A 134 -10.69 18.02 -13.84
N VAL A 135 -10.62 17.44 -15.05
CA VAL A 135 -9.37 17.16 -15.75
C VAL A 135 -9.15 18.14 -16.91
N ASP A 136 -7.88 18.50 -17.16
CA ASP A 136 -7.51 19.19 -18.40
C ASP A 136 -7.34 18.15 -19.51
N VAL A 137 -8.25 18.17 -20.47
CA VAL A 137 -8.30 17.19 -21.59
C VAL A 137 -7.11 17.31 -22.55
N ASP A 138 -6.44 18.44 -22.57
CA ASP A 138 -5.32 18.74 -23.46
C ASP A 138 -3.94 18.49 -22.79
N ALA A 139 -3.91 18.31 -21.45
CA ALA A 139 -2.70 17.97 -20.72
C ALA A 139 -2.21 16.56 -21.09
N LYS A 140 -0.88 16.37 -21.10
CA LYS A 140 -0.30 15.04 -21.22
C LYS A 140 -0.38 14.28 -19.89
N VAL A 141 -0.51 12.96 -19.96
CA VAL A 141 -0.60 12.12 -18.78
C VAL A 141 0.69 12.17 -17.94
N GLU A 142 1.86 12.29 -18.55
CA GLU A 142 3.14 12.45 -17.84
C GLU A 142 3.25 13.75 -17.00
N ASP A 143 2.44 14.77 -17.31
CA ASP A 143 2.48 16.08 -16.66
C ASP A 143 1.42 16.24 -15.55
N ILE A 144 0.54 15.25 -15.35
CA ILE A 144 -0.54 15.31 -14.34
C ILE A 144 -0.24 14.43 -13.13
N THR A 145 -0.82 14.79 -11.98
CA THR A 145 -0.65 14.04 -10.74
C THR A 145 -1.31 12.65 -10.81
N VAL A 146 -0.88 11.76 -9.93
CA VAL A 146 -1.42 10.38 -9.84
C VAL A 146 -2.94 10.40 -9.56
N GLY A 147 -3.43 11.29 -8.69
CA GLY A 147 -4.87 11.48 -8.45
C GLY A 147 -5.63 11.93 -9.71
N MET A 148 -5.01 12.79 -10.54
CA MET A 148 -5.59 13.17 -11.83
C MET A 148 -5.59 12.00 -12.83
N GLN A 149 -4.54 11.18 -12.87
CA GLN A 149 -4.48 9.98 -13.70
C GLN A 149 -5.62 9.01 -13.36
N GLN A 150 -5.94 8.87 -12.10
CA GLN A 150 -7.09 8.07 -11.67
C GLN A 150 -8.43 8.63 -12.19
N ARG A 151 -8.63 9.95 -12.11
CA ARG A 151 -9.82 10.60 -12.68
C ARG A 151 -9.93 10.36 -14.19
N VAL A 152 -8.79 10.30 -14.90
CA VAL A 152 -8.72 9.95 -16.33
C VAL A 152 -9.18 8.51 -16.57
N GLU A 153 -8.73 7.54 -15.76
CA GLU A 153 -9.19 6.13 -15.86
C GLU A 153 -10.70 6.00 -15.60
N ILE A 154 -11.22 6.74 -14.63
CA ILE A 154 -12.67 6.78 -14.36
C ILE A 154 -13.42 7.37 -15.57
N LEU A 155 -12.95 8.49 -16.13
CA LEU A 155 -13.56 9.10 -17.33
C LEU A 155 -13.51 8.16 -18.52
N LYS A 156 -12.42 7.43 -18.72
CA LYS A 156 -12.25 6.42 -19.78
C LYS A 156 -13.32 5.33 -19.69
N MET A 157 -13.61 4.86 -18.48
CA MET A 157 -14.68 3.90 -18.21
C MET A 157 -16.07 4.49 -18.46
N LEU A 158 -16.32 5.73 -18.02
CA LEU A 158 -17.58 6.43 -18.21
C LEU A 158 -17.84 6.79 -19.67
N TYR A 159 -16.82 7.17 -20.43
CA TYR A 159 -16.92 7.50 -21.85
C TYR A 159 -17.49 6.34 -22.68
N ARG A 160 -17.25 5.09 -22.25
CA ARG A 160 -17.74 3.85 -22.86
C ARG A 160 -19.13 3.44 -22.42
N ASP A 161 -19.82 4.26 -21.61
CA ASP A 161 -21.18 4.05 -21.12
C ASP A 161 -21.36 2.73 -20.34
N ASN A 162 -20.33 2.27 -19.63
CA ASN A 162 -20.37 1.06 -18.83
C ASN A 162 -21.40 1.19 -17.69
N GLU A 163 -22.16 0.10 -17.44
CA GLU A 163 -23.18 0.01 -16.38
C GLU A 163 -22.65 -0.70 -15.14
N ILE A 164 -21.67 -1.58 -15.30
CA ILE A 164 -21.01 -2.35 -14.25
C ILE A 164 -19.57 -1.88 -14.15
N LEU A 165 -19.21 -1.35 -13.00
CA LEU A 165 -17.92 -0.68 -12.78
C LEU A 165 -17.10 -1.47 -11.77
N ILE A 166 -15.89 -1.89 -12.17
CA ILE A 166 -14.94 -2.59 -11.29
C ILE A 166 -13.85 -1.61 -10.90
N PHE A 167 -13.63 -1.42 -9.59
CA PHE A 167 -12.54 -0.63 -9.02
C PHE A 167 -11.60 -1.56 -8.26
N ASP A 168 -10.40 -1.79 -8.79
CA ASP A 168 -9.39 -2.65 -8.17
C ASP A 168 -8.36 -1.81 -7.39
N GLU A 169 -8.49 -1.77 -6.07
CA GLU A 169 -7.66 -1.00 -5.12
C GLU A 169 -7.42 0.48 -5.54
N PRO A 170 -8.48 1.24 -5.85
CA PRO A 170 -8.34 2.56 -6.46
C PRO A 170 -7.77 3.62 -5.52
N THR A 171 -7.64 3.35 -4.22
CA THR A 171 -7.24 4.32 -3.19
C THR A 171 -5.79 4.20 -2.76
N ALA A 172 -5.02 3.29 -3.37
CA ALA A 172 -3.67 2.95 -2.92
C ALA A 172 -2.67 4.12 -2.95
N VAL A 173 -2.93 5.12 -3.79
CA VAL A 173 -2.03 6.26 -4.07
C VAL A 173 -2.69 7.63 -3.84
N LEU A 174 -3.87 7.65 -3.22
CA LEU A 174 -4.66 8.86 -2.99
C LEU A 174 -4.46 9.45 -1.61
N THR A 175 -4.59 10.77 -1.51
CA THR A 175 -4.70 11.47 -0.22
C THR A 175 -6.06 11.18 0.45
N PRO A 176 -6.20 11.35 1.77
CA PRO A 176 -7.47 11.16 2.45
C PRO A 176 -8.63 11.95 1.83
N GLN A 177 -8.40 13.18 1.42
CA GLN A 177 -9.39 14.03 0.77
C GLN A 177 -9.84 13.47 -0.58
N GLU A 178 -8.87 13.00 -1.40
CA GLU A 178 -9.17 12.37 -2.69
C GLU A 178 -9.91 11.04 -2.53
N ILE A 179 -9.65 10.30 -1.42
CA ILE A 179 -10.41 9.08 -1.08
C ILE A 179 -11.87 9.43 -0.80
N ASP A 180 -12.13 10.44 0.01
CA ASP A 180 -13.50 10.87 0.33
C ASP A 180 -14.25 11.34 -0.94
N GLU A 181 -13.59 12.10 -1.81
CA GLU A 181 -14.16 12.49 -3.12
C GLU A 181 -14.50 11.27 -3.97
N LEU A 182 -13.61 10.28 -4.05
CA LEU A 182 -13.85 9.04 -4.81
C LEU A 182 -15.04 8.27 -4.24
N MET A 183 -15.16 8.15 -2.91
CA MET A 183 -16.29 7.48 -2.27
C MET A 183 -17.62 8.17 -2.61
N GLU A 184 -17.66 9.51 -2.64
CA GLU A 184 -18.85 10.26 -3.06
C GLU A 184 -19.19 10.05 -4.54
N ILE A 185 -18.18 10.02 -5.42
CA ILE A 185 -18.35 9.73 -6.85
C ILE A 185 -18.96 8.34 -7.03
N MET A 186 -18.46 7.31 -6.33
CA MET A 186 -19.00 5.95 -6.38
C MET A 186 -20.45 5.89 -5.91
N ARG A 187 -20.78 6.58 -4.79
CA ARG A 187 -22.18 6.70 -4.33
C ARG A 187 -23.06 7.40 -5.37
N GLY A 188 -22.52 8.40 -6.06
CA GLY A 188 -23.18 9.07 -7.18
C GLY A 188 -23.55 8.10 -8.30
N PHE A 189 -22.60 7.27 -8.71
CA PHE A 189 -22.82 6.25 -9.74
C PHE A 189 -23.89 5.23 -9.33
N ALA A 190 -23.86 4.74 -8.09
CA ALA A 190 -24.86 3.80 -7.59
C ALA A 190 -26.27 4.44 -7.57
N ARG A 191 -26.39 5.71 -7.18
CA ARG A 191 -27.66 6.46 -7.24
C ARG A 191 -28.19 6.64 -8.67
N GLU A 192 -27.32 6.69 -9.67
CA GLU A 192 -27.69 6.70 -11.10
C GLU A 192 -28.01 5.30 -11.63
N GLY A 193 -27.96 4.26 -10.79
CA GLY A 193 -28.30 2.88 -11.15
C GLY A 193 -27.15 2.05 -11.70
N LYS A 194 -25.91 2.55 -11.67
CA LYS A 194 -24.72 1.76 -12.00
C LYS A 194 -24.42 0.80 -10.85
N SER A 195 -23.92 -0.39 -11.18
CA SER A 195 -23.56 -1.42 -10.20
C SER A 195 -22.03 -1.47 -10.07
N ILE A 196 -21.52 -1.54 -8.84
CA ILE A 196 -20.09 -1.36 -8.57
C ILE A 196 -19.52 -2.58 -7.84
N LEU A 197 -18.43 -3.13 -8.35
CA LEU A 197 -17.54 -4.04 -7.63
C LEU A 197 -16.32 -3.26 -7.15
N PHE A 198 -16.17 -3.14 -5.84
CA PHE A 198 -15.11 -2.37 -5.20
C PHE A 198 -14.17 -3.29 -4.44
N ILE A 199 -12.92 -3.37 -4.89
CA ILE A 199 -11.88 -4.16 -4.25
C ILE A 199 -11.03 -3.24 -3.39
N SER A 200 -10.98 -3.52 -2.10
CA SER A 200 -10.08 -2.88 -1.16
C SER A 200 -9.71 -3.86 -0.04
N HIS A 201 -8.57 -3.63 0.57
CA HIS A 201 -8.18 -4.27 1.84
C HIS A 201 -8.34 -3.30 3.02
N LYS A 202 -8.72 -2.03 2.78
CA LYS A 202 -8.93 -1.00 3.78
C LYS A 202 -10.37 -1.03 4.29
N LEU A 203 -10.53 -1.49 5.51
CA LEU A 203 -11.85 -1.69 6.14
C LEU A 203 -12.65 -0.39 6.30
N ASN A 204 -11.95 0.74 6.53
CA ASN A 204 -12.60 2.05 6.64
C ASN A 204 -13.36 2.41 5.36
N GLU A 205 -12.73 2.21 4.21
CA GLU A 205 -13.30 2.50 2.90
C GLU A 205 -14.51 1.61 2.61
N ILE A 206 -14.38 0.31 2.88
CA ILE A 206 -15.45 -0.67 2.69
C ILE A 206 -16.66 -0.32 3.55
N MET A 207 -16.46 -0.08 4.85
CA MET A 207 -17.52 0.30 5.76
C MET A 207 -18.20 1.62 5.40
N ALA A 208 -17.45 2.52 4.76
CA ALA A 208 -17.98 3.83 4.36
C ALA A 208 -18.88 3.76 3.13
N VAL A 209 -18.59 2.92 2.15
CA VAL A 209 -19.20 3.04 0.82
C VAL A 209 -20.04 1.84 0.38
N SER A 210 -19.74 0.61 0.85
CA SER A 210 -20.38 -0.60 0.34
C SER A 210 -21.72 -0.92 0.99
N ASP A 211 -22.61 -1.59 0.23
CA ASP A 211 -23.87 -2.14 0.72
C ASP A 211 -23.68 -3.57 1.26
N ARG A 212 -22.91 -4.39 0.54
CA ARG A 212 -22.54 -5.76 0.91
C ARG A 212 -21.05 -5.98 0.73
N VAL A 213 -20.51 -6.93 1.48
CA VAL A 213 -19.12 -7.32 1.43
C VAL A 213 -19.01 -8.82 1.26
N THR A 214 -18.32 -9.28 0.20
CA THR A 214 -17.91 -10.67 0.06
C THR A 214 -16.46 -10.81 0.51
N VAL A 215 -16.20 -11.75 1.40
CA VAL A 215 -14.87 -12.02 1.92
C VAL A 215 -14.28 -13.25 1.25
N LEU A 216 -13.07 -13.09 0.69
CA LEU A 216 -12.24 -14.19 0.18
C LEU A 216 -11.05 -14.42 1.10
N ARG A 217 -10.65 -15.69 1.24
CA ARG A 217 -9.46 -16.08 2.00
C ARG A 217 -8.79 -17.29 1.35
N LYS A 218 -7.52 -17.14 0.94
CA LYS A 218 -6.72 -18.21 0.33
C LYS A 218 -7.43 -18.87 -0.86
N GLY A 219 -7.99 -18.06 -1.74
CA GLY A 219 -8.71 -18.54 -2.94
C GLY A 219 -10.08 -19.10 -2.67
N LYS A 220 -10.65 -19.00 -1.47
CA LYS A 220 -11.97 -19.56 -1.12
C LYS A 220 -12.96 -18.48 -0.70
N TYR A 221 -14.23 -18.71 -1.02
CA TYR A 221 -15.34 -17.91 -0.52
C TYR A 221 -15.57 -18.19 0.97
N ILE A 222 -15.61 -17.15 1.79
CA ILE A 222 -15.85 -17.24 3.24
C ILE A 222 -17.28 -16.87 3.60
N GLY A 223 -17.81 -15.86 2.94
CA GLY A 223 -19.18 -15.39 3.17
C GLY A 223 -19.43 -14.03 2.55
N THR A 224 -20.71 -13.68 2.43
CA THR A 224 -21.18 -12.35 2.05
C THR A 224 -22.05 -11.80 3.16
N VAL A 225 -21.77 -10.57 3.62
CA VAL A 225 -22.50 -9.90 4.70
C VAL A 225 -23.00 -8.53 4.25
N ASN A 226 -24.09 -8.05 4.86
CA ASN A 226 -24.54 -6.68 4.70
C ASN A 226 -23.63 -5.75 5.52
N THR A 227 -23.14 -4.68 4.94
CA THR A 227 -22.22 -3.75 5.63
C THR A 227 -22.83 -3.13 6.87
N LYS A 228 -24.15 -2.90 6.86
CA LYS A 228 -24.89 -2.36 8.01
C LYS A 228 -25.07 -3.32 9.19
N GLU A 229 -24.85 -4.62 8.96
CA GLU A 229 -25.07 -5.70 9.95
C GLU A 229 -23.75 -6.27 10.47
N THR A 230 -22.61 -5.74 10.02
CA THR A 230 -21.27 -6.18 10.39
C THR A 230 -20.42 -5.01 10.91
N ASN A 231 -19.20 -5.30 11.32
CA ASN A 231 -18.22 -4.32 11.79
C ASN A 231 -16.80 -4.68 11.33
N LYS A 232 -15.86 -3.73 11.48
CA LYS A 232 -14.46 -3.92 11.08
C LYS A 232 -13.82 -5.14 11.74
N GLN A 233 -14.13 -5.41 13.00
CA GLN A 233 -13.58 -6.54 13.73
C GLN A 233 -14.02 -7.88 13.15
N GLU A 234 -15.31 -8.01 12.82
CA GLU A 234 -15.86 -9.22 12.21
C GLU A 234 -15.28 -9.46 10.82
N LEU A 235 -15.23 -8.42 9.98
CA LEU A 235 -14.64 -8.49 8.64
C LEU A 235 -13.16 -8.89 8.70
N SER A 236 -12.38 -8.33 9.64
CA SER A 236 -10.99 -8.72 9.85
C SER A 236 -10.85 -10.19 10.25
N ASN A 237 -11.69 -10.66 11.18
CA ASN A 237 -11.68 -12.06 11.60
C ASN A 237 -12.02 -13.01 10.44
N MET A 238 -12.97 -12.63 9.57
CA MET A 238 -13.29 -13.40 8.36
C MET A 238 -12.12 -13.44 7.37
N MET A 239 -11.44 -12.30 7.17
CA MET A 239 -10.27 -12.18 6.28
C MET A 239 -9.12 -13.08 6.72
N VAL A 240 -8.71 -12.94 7.99
CA VAL A 240 -7.52 -13.61 8.54
C VAL A 240 -7.82 -15.04 8.98
N GLY A 241 -9.05 -15.30 9.43
CA GLY A 241 -9.52 -16.62 9.89
C GLY A 241 -9.18 -16.93 11.34
N ARG A 242 -8.80 -15.94 12.09
CA ARG A 242 -8.62 -15.94 13.54
C ARG A 242 -9.02 -14.58 14.11
N PRO A 243 -9.26 -14.46 15.42
CA PRO A 243 -9.40 -13.15 16.03
C PRO A 243 -8.16 -12.28 15.76
N VAL A 244 -8.39 -11.04 15.31
CA VAL A 244 -7.35 -10.03 15.04
C VAL A 244 -7.55 -8.87 16.00
N GLN A 245 -6.49 -8.32 16.53
CA GLN A 245 -6.55 -7.13 17.35
C GLN A 245 -6.32 -5.91 16.46
N LEU A 246 -7.39 -5.18 16.12
CA LEU A 246 -7.30 -3.97 15.27
C LEU A 246 -6.81 -2.76 16.07
N GLU A 247 -7.20 -2.67 17.35
CA GLU A 247 -6.73 -1.60 18.20
C GLU A 247 -5.30 -1.89 18.67
N ILE A 248 -4.43 -0.91 18.45
CA ILE A 248 -3.06 -0.98 18.92
C ILE A 248 -3.06 -0.68 20.41
N THR A 249 -2.82 -1.70 21.22
CA THR A 249 -2.67 -1.56 22.67
C THR A 249 -1.20 -1.61 23.03
N LYS A 250 -0.72 -0.63 23.78
CA LYS A 250 0.65 -0.55 24.28
C LYS A 250 0.67 0.08 25.66
N ASP A 251 1.66 -0.29 26.45
CA ASP A 251 1.92 0.36 27.73
C ASP A 251 2.45 1.78 27.52
N GLU A 252 2.41 2.60 28.56
CA GLU A 252 2.97 3.94 28.53
C GLU A 252 4.49 3.87 28.34
N ALA A 253 5.00 4.65 27.39
CA ALA A 253 6.44 4.73 27.13
C ALA A 253 7.19 5.26 28.36
N LYS A 254 8.38 4.74 28.57
CA LYS A 254 9.31 5.17 29.64
C LYS A 254 10.63 5.60 29.02
N PRO A 255 10.65 6.75 28.29
CA PRO A 255 11.86 7.22 27.63
C PRO A 255 12.98 7.48 28.64
N THR A 256 14.21 7.07 28.26
CA THR A 256 15.40 7.30 29.06
C THR A 256 16.46 8.09 28.26
N ASP A 257 17.62 7.51 27.99
CA ASP A 257 18.73 8.18 27.32
C ASP A 257 18.47 8.39 25.82
N VAL A 258 19.04 9.47 25.27
CA VAL A 258 19.01 9.75 23.83
C VAL A 258 19.90 8.74 23.11
N VAL A 259 19.32 8.03 22.14
CA VAL A 259 20.02 7.08 21.26
C VAL A 259 20.36 7.71 19.92
N LEU A 260 19.39 8.37 19.28
CA LEU A 260 19.59 9.11 18.03
C LEU A 260 19.45 10.62 18.30
N GLU A 261 20.43 11.40 17.85
CA GLU A 261 20.40 12.85 17.81
C GLU A 261 20.62 13.31 16.36
N VAL A 262 19.66 14.05 15.81
CA VAL A 262 19.75 14.69 14.51
C VAL A 262 19.73 16.19 14.73
N GLY A 263 20.79 16.90 14.27
CA GLY A 263 20.94 18.34 14.46
C GLY A 263 21.17 19.07 13.14
N GLY A 264 20.27 19.97 12.76
CA GLY A 264 20.39 20.84 11.58
C GLY A 264 20.56 20.11 10.25
N LEU A 265 20.00 18.88 10.13
CA LEU A 265 20.23 18.03 8.97
C LEU A 265 19.55 18.60 7.72
N SER A 266 20.34 18.76 6.65
CA SER A 266 19.84 19.11 5.32
C SER A 266 20.31 18.09 4.30
N VAL A 267 19.41 17.69 3.40
CA VAL A 267 19.68 16.65 2.38
C VAL A 267 19.24 17.17 1.01
N PRO A 268 20.14 17.16 0.00
CA PRO A 268 19.83 17.67 -1.34
C PRO A 268 18.74 16.86 -2.04
N SER A 269 17.87 17.54 -2.78
CA SER A 269 16.92 16.90 -3.70
C SER A 269 17.66 16.32 -4.92
N LYS A 270 17.13 15.23 -5.49
CA LYS A 270 17.56 14.71 -6.82
C LYS A 270 16.71 15.26 -7.96
N ILE A 271 15.53 15.75 -7.64
CA ILE A 271 14.51 16.13 -8.64
C ILE A 271 14.54 17.64 -8.86
N HIS A 272 14.70 18.43 -7.78
CA HIS A 272 14.64 19.88 -7.82
C HIS A 272 15.97 20.51 -7.37
N LYS A 273 16.21 21.77 -7.77
CA LYS A 273 17.32 22.56 -7.22
C LYS A 273 17.03 22.91 -5.76
N GLY A 274 17.94 22.55 -4.84
CA GLY A 274 17.82 22.82 -3.42
C GLY A 274 17.76 21.57 -2.56
N ASP A 275 17.49 21.76 -1.27
CA ASP A 275 17.42 20.67 -0.30
C ASP A 275 15.98 20.15 -0.19
N ALA A 276 15.82 18.81 -0.22
CA ALA A 276 14.57 18.12 0.06
C ALA A 276 14.28 18.07 1.57
N VAL A 277 15.34 18.12 2.39
CA VAL A 277 15.27 18.22 3.85
C VAL A 277 16.01 19.48 4.26
N LYS A 278 15.37 20.30 5.09
CA LYS A 278 15.83 21.66 5.40
C LYS A 278 15.96 21.85 6.91
N ASP A 279 17.18 21.85 7.44
CA ASP A 279 17.50 22.20 8.82
C ASP A 279 16.66 21.43 9.87
N VAL A 280 16.57 20.09 9.70
CA VAL A 280 15.78 19.22 10.56
C VAL A 280 16.58 18.83 11.81
N SER A 281 15.95 19.02 12.99
CA SER A 281 16.53 18.65 14.29
C SER A 281 15.52 17.90 15.14
N PHE A 282 15.91 16.76 15.71
CA PHE A 282 15.13 15.98 16.67
C PHE A 282 16.00 14.92 17.36
N ASP A 283 15.45 14.33 18.42
CA ASP A 283 16.07 13.20 19.13
C ASP A 283 15.11 11.99 19.19
N VAL A 284 15.66 10.79 19.40
CA VAL A 284 14.90 9.57 19.73
C VAL A 284 15.59 8.90 20.92
N ARG A 285 14.78 8.57 21.92
CA ARG A 285 15.24 8.01 23.20
C ARG A 285 14.98 6.52 23.30
N ARG A 286 15.69 5.86 24.17
CA ARG A 286 15.39 4.47 24.57
C ARG A 286 13.98 4.37 25.11
N GLY A 287 13.25 3.32 24.71
CA GLY A 287 11.91 3.04 25.21
C GLY A 287 10.82 3.95 24.64
N GLU A 288 11.08 4.61 23.49
CA GLU A 288 10.05 5.35 22.78
C GLU A 288 10.00 5.03 21.29
N ILE A 289 8.81 5.22 20.68
CA ILE A 289 8.58 5.26 19.24
C ILE A 289 8.31 6.70 18.87
N VAL A 290 9.24 7.31 18.12
CA VAL A 290 9.05 8.62 17.49
C VAL A 290 8.64 8.41 16.04
N CYS A 291 7.49 8.93 15.64
CA CYS A 291 7.02 8.83 14.26
C CYS A 291 7.20 10.13 13.50
N ILE A 292 7.78 10.05 12.31
CA ILE A 292 7.75 11.13 11.32
C ILE A 292 6.53 10.90 10.42
N ALA A 293 5.51 11.73 10.61
CA ALA A 293 4.29 11.75 9.82
C ALA A 293 4.38 12.79 8.70
N GLY A 294 3.64 12.60 7.61
CA GLY A 294 3.55 13.55 6.51
C GLY A 294 2.94 12.91 5.27
N ILE A 295 2.66 13.70 4.25
CA ILE A 295 2.22 13.22 2.94
C ILE A 295 3.45 12.81 2.13
N ASP A 296 3.31 11.80 1.27
CA ASP A 296 4.40 11.32 0.41
C ASP A 296 5.02 12.47 -0.41
N GLY A 297 6.36 12.46 -0.51
CA GLY A 297 7.11 13.51 -1.22
C GLY A 297 7.50 14.73 -0.38
N ASN A 298 7.15 14.80 0.90
CA ASN A 298 7.52 15.90 1.78
C ASN A 298 8.95 15.81 2.37
N GLY A 299 9.77 14.84 1.92
CA GLY A 299 11.18 14.73 2.30
C GLY A 299 11.49 13.64 3.33
N GLN A 300 10.52 12.85 3.76
CA GLN A 300 10.70 11.76 4.74
C GLN A 300 11.73 10.74 4.27
N SER A 301 11.62 10.26 3.03
CA SER A 301 12.57 9.30 2.45
C SER A 301 13.97 9.88 2.37
N GLU A 302 14.11 11.15 1.97
CA GLU A 302 15.40 11.84 1.92
C GLU A 302 16.02 12.00 3.31
N LEU A 303 15.21 12.31 4.33
CA LEU A 303 15.66 12.40 5.72
C LEU A 303 16.26 11.06 6.17
N ILE A 304 15.55 9.97 5.95
CA ILE A 304 16.03 8.63 6.30
C ILE A 304 17.28 8.27 5.50
N TYR A 305 17.34 8.59 4.20
CA TYR A 305 18.55 8.37 3.40
C TYR A 305 19.75 9.16 3.92
N GLY A 306 19.54 10.37 4.45
CA GLY A 306 20.57 11.17 5.12
C GLY A 306 21.07 10.49 6.41
N ILE A 307 20.16 10.05 7.25
CA ILE A 307 20.45 9.35 8.52
C ILE A 307 21.19 8.04 8.25
N THR A 308 20.66 7.19 7.36
CA THR A 308 21.24 5.87 7.04
C THR A 308 22.46 5.92 6.13
N GLY A 309 22.77 7.10 5.54
CA GLY A 309 23.92 7.30 4.68
C GLY A 309 23.74 6.84 3.22
N ILE A 310 22.52 6.44 2.82
CA ILE A 310 22.19 6.13 1.42
C ILE A 310 22.34 7.39 0.55
N ARG A 311 22.10 8.58 1.15
CA ARG A 311 22.35 9.89 0.54
C ARG A 311 23.23 10.75 1.46
N LYS A 312 24.17 11.47 0.89
CA LYS A 312 24.99 12.41 1.66
C LYS A 312 24.16 13.63 2.05
N SER A 313 24.23 14.03 3.31
CA SER A 313 23.73 15.31 3.79
C SER A 313 24.60 16.47 3.30
N SER A 314 23.97 17.62 3.07
CA SER A 314 24.68 18.88 2.75
C SER A 314 25.15 19.60 4.00
N LYS A 315 24.38 19.49 5.10
CA LYS A 315 24.64 20.13 6.41
C LYS A 315 24.10 19.25 7.54
N GLY A 316 24.47 19.61 8.76
CA GLY A 316 23.98 19.00 9.98
C GLY A 316 24.79 17.82 10.46
N ILE A 317 24.34 17.25 11.57
CA ILE A 317 24.99 16.12 12.26
C ILE A 317 23.96 15.02 12.56
N VAL A 318 24.43 13.78 12.56
CA VAL A 318 23.71 12.60 13.01
C VAL A 318 24.59 11.87 14.01
N LYS A 319 24.11 11.71 15.25
CA LYS A 319 24.80 10.96 16.28
C LYS A 319 23.97 9.77 16.75
N VAL A 320 24.64 8.66 17.02
CA VAL A 320 24.05 7.49 17.69
C VAL A 320 24.88 7.22 18.94
N HIS A 321 24.24 7.15 20.11
CA HIS A 321 24.91 7.07 21.41
C HIS A 321 25.96 8.16 21.64
N GLY A 322 25.74 9.37 21.11
CA GLY A 322 26.67 10.49 21.20
C GLY A 322 27.84 10.44 20.19
N GLU A 323 28.04 9.34 19.48
CA GLU A 323 29.03 9.22 18.40
C GLU A 323 28.52 9.87 17.11
N ASP A 324 29.32 10.77 16.53
CA ASP A 324 29.01 11.39 15.23
C ASP A 324 29.25 10.43 14.08
N ILE A 325 28.18 9.94 13.50
CA ILE A 325 28.16 9.03 12.35
C ILE A 325 27.84 9.70 11.02
N THR A 326 27.75 11.03 10.98
CA THR A 326 27.28 11.80 9.81
C THR A 326 28.02 11.39 8.52
N LYS A 327 29.34 11.32 8.60
CA LYS A 327 30.22 11.00 7.47
C LYS A 327 30.65 9.53 7.41
N SER A 328 30.19 8.71 8.34
CA SER A 328 30.50 7.30 8.39
C SER A 328 29.98 6.53 7.18
N SER A 329 30.64 5.45 6.82
CA SER A 329 30.20 4.58 5.73
C SER A 329 28.84 3.95 6.06
N VAL A 330 28.07 3.60 5.03
CA VAL A 330 26.79 2.87 5.20
C VAL A 330 27.01 1.61 6.04
N ARG A 331 28.13 0.91 5.85
CA ARG A 331 28.48 -0.28 6.62
C ARG A 331 28.59 0.00 8.11
N HIS A 332 29.31 1.06 8.50
CA HIS A 332 29.43 1.44 9.91
C HIS A 332 28.06 1.85 10.50
N LYS A 333 27.26 2.59 9.74
CA LYS A 333 25.89 2.94 10.15
C LYS A 333 25.01 1.71 10.38
N MET A 334 25.16 0.66 9.54
CA MET A 334 24.49 -0.62 9.75
C MET A 334 24.96 -1.36 11.02
N GLU A 335 26.15 -1.10 11.52
CA GLU A 335 26.65 -1.70 12.76
C GLU A 335 25.98 -1.09 14.02
N VAL A 336 25.49 0.15 13.94
CA VAL A 336 24.90 0.88 15.07
C VAL A 336 23.37 1.01 15.00
N MET A 337 22.74 0.68 13.85
CA MET A 337 21.30 0.74 13.68
C MET A 337 20.75 -0.41 12.83
N SER A 338 19.51 -0.78 13.04
CA SER A 338 18.70 -1.61 12.15
C SER A 338 17.85 -0.72 11.24
N HIS A 339 17.69 -1.10 9.97
CA HIS A 339 16.94 -0.32 9.00
C HIS A 339 15.96 -1.19 8.22
N ILE A 340 14.68 -1.01 8.47
CA ILE A 340 13.58 -1.59 7.70
C ILE A 340 13.22 -0.56 6.61
N PRO A 341 13.59 -0.80 5.34
CA PRO A 341 13.45 0.20 4.28
C PRO A 341 12.03 0.29 3.74
N GLU A 342 11.68 1.45 3.18
CA GLU A 342 10.42 1.69 2.49
C GLU A 342 10.24 0.78 1.27
N ASP A 343 11.25 0.71 0.41
CA ASP A 343 11.26 -0.14 -0.78
C ASP A 343 12.02 -1.44 -0.50
N ARG A 344 11.24 -2.51 -0.27
CA ARG A 344 11.74 -3.85 0.05
C ARG A 344 12.52 -4.49 -1.09
N HIS A 345 12.24 -4.12 -2.35
CA HIS A 345 12.90 -4.68 -3.53
C HIS A 345 14.20 -3.96 -3.87
N LYS A 346 14.25 -2.65 -3.63
CA LYS A 346 15.43 -1.83 -3.94
C LYS A 346 16.47 -1.86 -2.83
N HIS A 347 16.03 -1.88 -1.58
CA HIS A 347 16.89 -1.71 -0.40
C HIS A 347 16.74 -2.83 0.64
N GLY A 348 15.72 -3.67 0.54
CA GLY A 348 15.42 -4.69 1.53
C GLY A 348 16.00 -6.06 1.19
N LEU A 349 15.71 -6.61 0.04
CA LEU A 349 16.05 -7.97 -0.37
C LEU A 349 16.76 -7.99 -1.72
N VAL A 350 17.62 -8.98 -1.89
CA VAL A 350 18.14 -9.39 -3.20
C VAL A 350 17.21 -10.47 -3.75
N LEU A 351 16.26 -10.09 -4.61
CA LEU A 351 15.16 -10.96 -5.04
C LEU A 351 15.59 -12.31 -5.65
N PRO A 352 16.68 -12.40 -6.47
CA PRO A 352 17.16 -13.69 -7.00
C PRO A 352 17.78 -14.62 -5.94
N PHE A 353 18.12 -14.10 -4.75
CA PHE A 353 18.73 -14.89 -3.67
C PHE A 353 17.65 -15.69 -2.92
N SER A 354 18.11 -16.80 -2.31
CA SER A 354 17.29 -17.56 -1.38
C SER A 354 16.99 -16.73 -0.11
N LEU A 355 16.02 -17.19 0.66
CA LEU A 355 15.67 -16.57 1.94
C LEU A 355 16.84 -16.65 2.92
N GLU A 356 17.53 -17.80 3.01
CA GLU A 356 18.72 -17.98 3.86
C GLU A 356 19.86 -17.01 3.51
N GLU A 357 20.13 -16.79 2.23
CA GLU A 357 21.14 -15.82 1.78
C GLU A 357 20.75 -14.39 2.14
N ASN A 358 19.48 -14.03 2.00
CA ASN A 358 18.96 -12.73 2.39
C ASN A 358 18.99 -12.50 3.91
N MET A 359 18.77 -13.55 4.73
CA MET A 359 18.82 -13.44 6.19
C MET A 359 20.21 -13.09 6.72
N VAL A 360 21.28 -13.57 6.07
CA VAL A 360 22.66 -13.29 6.49
C VAL A 360 23.36 -12.20 5.67
N LEU A 361 22.65 -11.51 4.78
CA LEU A 361 23.20 -10.55 3.83
C LEU A 361 24.12 -9.49 4.48
N GLN A 362 23.82 -9.08 5.70
CA GLN A 362 24.55 -8.06 6.44
C GLN A 362 25.55 -8.65 7.44
N THR A 363 25.37 -9.92 7.85
CA THR A 363 26.11 -10.58 8.93
C THR A 363 26.99 -11.74 8.46
N TYR A 364 27.01 -12.06 7.17
CA TYR A 364 27.74 -13.22 6.60
C TYR A 364 29.23 -13.27 6.96
N LYS A 365 29.85 -12.15 7.38
CA LYS A 365 31.26 -12.08 7.83
C LYS A 365 31.48 -12.51 9.28
N GLU A 366 30.42 -12.69 10.05
CA GLU A 366 30.52 -13.15 11.43
C GLU A 366 31.09 -14.59 11.47
N GLU A 367 31.91 -14.90 12.49
CA GLU A 367 32.54 -16.21 12.62
C GLU A 367 31.56 -17.37 12.68
N ARG A 368 30.32 -17.12 13.14
CA ARG A 368 29.24 -18.13 13.11
C ARG A 368 28.87 -18.56 11.69
N PHE A 369 28.97 -17.67 10.70
CA PHE A 369 28.55 -17.92 9.32
C PHE A 369 29.71 -18.16 8.34
N GLN A 370 30.96 -17.93 8.75
CA GLN A 370 32.12 -18.17 7.87
C GLN A 370 33.31 -18.73 8.64
N ASN A 371 34.21 -19.37 7.91
CA ASN A 371 35.51 -19.82 8.40
C ASN A 371 36.55 -19.51 7.32
N HIS A 372 37.51 -18.65 7.64
CA HIS A 372 38.61 -18.22 6.72
C HIS A 372 38.08 -17.75 5.35
N GLY A 373 36.91 -17.08 5.30
CA GLY A 373 36.27 -16.58 4.08
C GLY A 373 35.37 -17.57 3.37
N PHE A 374 35.20 -18.79 3.86
CA PHE A 374 34.29 -19.79 3.33
C PHE A 374 32.98 -19.78 4.13
N ILE A 375 31.85 -19.64 3.45
CA ILE A 375 30.51 -19.62 4.06
C ILE A 375 30.17 -21.03 4.59
N LYS A 376 29.64 -21.07 5.82
CA LYS A 376 29.12 -22.27 6.47
C LYS A 376 27.62 -22.40 6.15
N PHE A 377 27.25 -22.95 5.01
CA PHE A 377 25.88 -23.01 4.54
C PHE A 377 24.91 -23.69 5.52
N ASP A 378 25.38 -24.73 6.25
CA ASP A 378 24.55 -25.41 7.24
C ASP A 378 24.18 -24.47 8.40
N ALA A 379 25.13 -23.67 8.90
CA ALA A 379 24.88 -22.68 9.95
C ALA A 379 23.99 -21.53 9.46
N VAL A 380 24.12 -21.13 8.19
CA VAL A 380 23.26 -20.11 7.55
C VAL A 380 21.84 -20.63 7.48
N ARG A 381 21.65 -21.87 7.06
CA ARG A 381 20.33 -22.52 6.96
C ARG A 381 19.66 -22.65 8.30
N GLU A 382 20.34 -23.21 9.30
CA GLU A 382 19.84 -23.34 10.67
C GLU A 382 19.38 -22.00 11.24
N TYR A 383 20.18 -20.97 11.05
CA TYR A 383 19.85 -19.61 11.46
C TYR A 383 18.62 -19.06 10.74
N ALA A 384 18.53 -19.25 9.42
CA ALA A 384 17.39 -18.80 8.63
C ALA A 384 16.10 -19.53 9.02
N GLU A 385 16.15 -20.85 9.24
CA GLU A 385 15.00 -21.65 9.69
C GLU A 385 14.49 -21.19 11.05
N LYS A 386 15.40 -20.88 12.00
CA LYS A 386 15.03 -20.29 13.29
C LYS A 386 14.26 -18.99 13.10
N LEU A 387 14.75 -18.05 12.27
CA LEU A 387 14.07 -16.78 12.04
C LEU A 387 12.74 -16.95 11.29
N ILE A 388 12.66 -17.89 10.36
CA ILE A 388 11.43 -18.25 9.65
C ILE A 388 10.34 -18.66 10.65
N GLU A 389 10.67 -19.50 11.62
CA GLU A 389 9.74 -19.96 12.64
C GLU A 389 9.36 -18.83 13.62
N GLU A 390 10.34 -18.11 14.15
CA GLU A 390 10.15 -17.07 15.16
C GLU A 390 9.27 -15.90 14.65
N TYR A 391 9.43 -15.52 13.38
CA TYR A 391 8.72 -14.39 12.77
C TYR A 391 7.54 -14.81 11.86
N ASP A 392 7.13 -16.09 11.89
CA ASP A 392 6.05 -16.63 11.04
C ASP A 392 6.23 -16.23 9.55
N VAL A 393 7.43 -16.43 9.01
CA VAL A 393 7.71 -16.18 7.60
C VAL A 393 7.27 -17.40 6.79
N ARG A 394 6.26 -17.23 5.93
CA ARG A 394 5.76 -18.34 5.11
C ARG A 394 6.48 -18.38 3.78
N SER A 395 7.10 -19.50 3.49
CA SER A 395 7.87 -19.76 2.28
C SER A 395 7.54 -21.16 1.72
N GLY A 396 7.58 -21.32 0.41
CA GLY A 396 7.16 -22.58 -0.24
C GLY A 396 8.12 -23.75 0.02
N GLN A 397 9.42 -23.46 0.21
CA GLN A 397 10.48 -24.47 0.36
C GLN A 397 11.38 -24.15 1.58
N GLY A 398 10.86 -23.49 2.63
CA GLY A 398 11.65 -23.10 3.79
C GLY A 398 12.75 -22.10 3.42
N ALA A 399 13.91 -22.23 4.04
CA ALA A 399 15.04 -21.32 3.91
C ALA A 399 15.60 -21.19 2.46
N ILE A 400 15.43 -22.20 1.63
CA ILE A 400 15.93 -22.21 0.23
C ILE A 400 14.99 -21.53 -0.76
N THR A 401 13.82 -21.08 -0.33
CA THR A 401 12.85 -20.38 -1.19
C THR A 401 13.48 -19.12 -1.78
N THR A 402 13.40 -18.95 -3.10
CA THR A 402 13.82 -17.70 -3.76
C THR A 402 12.92 -16.55 -3.31
N SER A 403 13.52 -15.47 -2.86
CA SER A 403 12.79 -14.32 -2.29
C SER A 403 11.82 -13.68 -3.29
N ALA A 404 12.11 -13.74 -4.60
CA ALA A 404 11.21 -13.25 -5.65
C ALA A 404 9.86 -14.01 -5.71
N SER A 405 9.81 -15.26 -5.27
CA SER A 405 8.59 -16.09 -5.31
C SER A 405 7.69 -15.89 -4.08
N MET A 406 8.12 -15.12 -3.09
CA MET A 406 7.40 -14.90 -1.85
C MET A 406 6.38 -13.76 -2.00
N SER A 407 5.27 -13.84 -1.25
CA SER A 407 4.34 -12.71 -1.16
C SER A 407 4.99 -11.50 -0.48
N GLY A 408 4.50 -10.28 -0.81
CA GLY A 408 5.03 -9.05 -0.23
C GLY A 408 5.01 -9.02 1.30
N GLY A 409 3.98 -9.58 1.94
CA GLY A 409 3.91 -9.71 3.39
C GLY A 409 5.00 -10.60 3.97
N ASN A 410 5.30 -11.74 3.34
CA ASN A 410 6.37 -12.61 3.79
C ASN A 410 7.76 -12.06 3.50
N GLN A 411 7.95 -11.35 2.39
CA GLN A 411 9.17 -10.58 2.13
C GLN A 411 9.43 -9.54 3.23
N GLN A 412 8.38 -8.81 3.65
CA GLN A 412 8.50 -7.81 4.70
C GLN A 412 8.80 -8.45 6.06
N LYS A 413 8.12 -9.54 6.41
CA LYS A 413 8.43 -10.31 7.63
C LYS A 413 9.88 -10.80 7.64
N ALA A 414 10.42 -11.23 6.50
CA ALA A 414 11.80 -11.65 6.37
C ALA A 414 12.80 -10.50 6.62
N ILE A 415 12.52 -9.31 6.07
CA ILE A 415 13.32 -8.10 6.33
C ILE A 415 13.28 -7.77 7.82
N ILE A 416 12.10 -7.74 8.44
CA ILE A 416 11.92 -7.43 9.85
C ILE A 416 12.65 -8.45 10.74
N ALA A 417 12.51 -9.75 10.44
CA ALA A 417 13.21 -10.81 11.16
C ALA A 417 14.73 -10.57 11.13
N ARG A 418 15.31 -10.34 9.96
CA ARG A 418 16.72 -10.03 9.79
C ARG A 418 17.15 -8.78 10.57
N GLU A 419 16.41 -7.70 10.46
CA GLU A 419 16.78 -6.43 11.06
C GLU A 419 16.64 -6.43 12.59
N LEU A 420 15.59 -7.08 13.14
CA LEU A 420 15.37 -7.12 14.58
C LEU A 420 16.28 -8.13 15.29
N ASP A 421 16.60 -9.29 14.68
CA ASP A 421 17.54 -10.27 15.28
C ASP A 421 18.98 -9.74 15.42
N ARG A 422 19.30 -8.66 14.67
CA ARG A 422 20.60 -7.97 14.82
C ARG A 422 20.75 -7.24 16.16
N ASP A 423 19.68 -7.13 16.93
CA ASP A 423 19.61 -6.60 18.29
C ASP A 423 20.25 -5.21 18.46
N LYS A 424 19.95 -4.27 17.56
CA LYS A 424 20.44 -2.89 17.63
C LYS A 424 19.55 -2.03 18.53
N ASP A 425 20.18 -1.09 19.23
CA ASP A 425 19.47 -0.14 20.11
C ASP A 425 18.62 0.88 19.35
N LEU A 426 18.93 1.15 18.09
CA LEU A 426 18.20 2.02 17.18
C LEU A 426 17.58 1.22 16.04
N ILE A 427 16.26 1.32 15.90
CA ILE A 427 15.50 0.74 14.80
C ILE A 427 14.90 1.89 13.99
N VAL A 428 15.25 1.95 12.70
CA VAL A 428 14.66 2.88 11.73
C VAL A 428 13.71 2.09 10.85
N ALA A 429 12.40 2.28 11.04
CA ALA A 429 11.35 1.57 10.32
C ALA A 429 10.59 2.53 9.39
N VAL A 430 10.69 2.32 8.08
CA VAL A 430 10.10 3.22 7.08
C VAL A 430 8.96 2.51 6.38
N GLN A 431 7.75 3.00 6.59
CA GLN A 431 6.50 2.43 6.07
C GLN A 431 6.46 0.89 6.20
N PRO A 432 6.70 0.35 7.42
CA PRO A 432 6.94 -1.08 7.60
C PRO A 432 5.73 -1.94 7.23
N THR A 433 4.55 -1.36 7.16
CA THR A 433 3.27 -2.04 6.89
C THR A 433 2.70 -1.76 5.52
N ARG A 434 3.36 -0.92 4.70
CA ARG A 434 2.86 -0.48 3.39
C ARG A 434 2.53 -1.65 2.46
N GLY A 435 1.26 -1.69 2.00
CA GLY A 435 0.78 -2.69 1.05
C GLY A 435 0.73 -4.12 1.61
N LEU A 436 0.57 -4.25 2.93
CA LEU A 436 0.43 -5.53 3.60
C LEU A 436 -1.03 -5.79 4.00
N ASP A 437 -1.31 -7.06 4.28
CA ASP A 437 -2.60 -7.48 4.84
C ASP A 437 -2.68 -7.22 6.36
N VAL A 438 -3.92 -7.22 6.86
CA VAL A 438 -4.21 -6.91 8.28
C VAL A 438 -3.46 -7.81 9.25
N GLY A 439 -3.32 -9.11 8.92
CA GLY A 439 -2.61 -10.06 9.77
C GLY A 439 -1.11 -9.79 9.85
N ALA A 440 -0.50 -9.38 8.74
CA ALA A 440 0.91 -8.97 8.70
C ALA A 440 1.12 -7.63 9.43
N ILE A 441 0.21 -6.67 9.26
CA ILE A 441 0.24 -5.37 9.95
C ILE A 441 0.22 -5.58 11.48
N GLU A 442 -0.75 -6.35 11.99
CA GLU A 442 -0.84 -6.67 13.42
C GLU A 442 0.47 -7.26 13.97
N HIS A 443 1.06 -8.21 13.24
CA HIS A 443 2.33 -8.83 13.63
C HIS A 443 3.46 -7.81 13.73
N ILE A 444 3.60 -6.95 12.72
CA ILE A 444 4.66 -5.93 12.67
C ILE A 444 4.51 -4.91 13.79
N HIS A 445 3.30 -4.43 14.03
CA HIS A 445 3.01 -3.52 15.13
C HIS A 445 3.43 -4.11 16.49
N LYS A 446 3.07 -5.37 16.75
CA LYS A 446 3.50 -6.08 17.96
C LYS A 446 5.02 -6.19 18.08
N GLN A 447 5.72 -6.46 16.99
CA GLN A 447 7.19 -6.52 17.01
C GLN A 447 7.82 -5.17 17.35
N LEU A 448 7.36 -4.07 16.73
CA LEU A 448 7.89 -2.73 17.01
C LEU A 448 7.62 -2.29 18.46
N ILE A 449 6.42 -2.58 18.99
CA ILE A 449 6.09 -2.32 20.39
C ILE A 449 6.98 -3.15 21.32
N ASN A 450 7.16 -4.43 21.05
CA ASN A 450 8.01 -5.31 21.86
C ASN A 450 9.46 -4.80 21.89
N GLU A 451 10.00 -4.34 20.77
CA GLU A 451 11.36 -3.79 20.73
C GLU A 451 11.47 -2.48 21.53
N ARG A 452 10.45 -1.58 21.45
CA ARG A 452 10.36 -0.40 22.31
C ARG A 452 10.33 -0.79 23.80
N ASP A 453 9.52 -1.77 24.15
CA ASP A 453 9.34 -2.21 25.55
C ASP A 453 10.60 -2.90 26.12
N LYS A 454 11.44 -3.47 25.24
CA LYS A 454 12.80 -3.91 25.59
C LYS A 454 13.78 -2.74 25.80
N GLY A 455 13.33 -1.50 25.67
CA GLY A 455 14.15 -0.29 25.85
C GLY A 455 14.92 0.15 24.61
N LYS A 456 14.54 -0.26 23.41
CA LYS A 456 15.14 0.24 22.16
C LYS A 456 14.49 1.54 21.72
N ALA A 457 15.23 2.34 20.97
CA ALA A 457 14.74 3.55 20.30
C ALA A 457 14.20 3.19 18.92
N VAL A 458 12.97 3.61 18.61
CA VAL A 458 12.34 3.34 17.32
C VAL A 458 12.02 4.64 16.62
N LEU A 459 12.63 4.87 15.46
CA LEU A 459 12.26 5.92 14.53
C LEU A 459 11.35 5.32 13.46
N LEU A 460 10.07 5.63 13.54
CA LEU A 460 9.04 5.19 12.59
C LEU A 460 8.81 6.28 11.54
N VAL A 461 8.64 5.92 10.29
CA VAL A 461 8.05 6.78 9.25
C VAL A 461 6.81 6.10 8.75
N SER A 462 5.67 6.75 8.86
CA SER A 462 4.39 6.21 8.37
C SER A 462 3.53 7.31 7.74
N LEU A 463 2.77 6.93 6.72
CA LEU A 463 1.78 7.76 6.04
C LEU A 463 0.35 7.39 6.48
N GLU A 464 0.18 6.26 7.19
CA GLU A 464 -1.10 5.75 7.65
C GLU A 464 -1.46 6.36 9.01
N LEU A 465 -2.53 7.17 9.06
CA LEU A 465 -2.91 7.92 10.27
C LEU A 465 -3.16 7.03 11.48
N ASP A 466 -3.80 5.86 11.27
CA ASP A 466 -4.07 4.90 12.35
C ASP A 466 -2.77 4.34 12.94
N GLU A 467 -1.76 4.08 12.09
CA GLU A 467 -0.43 3.63 12.53
C GLU A 467 0.32 4.75 13.26
N VAL A 468 0.29 5.97 12.72
CA VAL A 468 0.92 7.14 13.36
C VAL A 468 0.34 7.37 14.75
N LEU A 469 -0.97 7.46 14.88
CA LEU A 469 -1.64 7.72 16.16
C LEU A 469 -1.54 6.54 17.14
N GLY A 470 -1.60 5.31 16.64
CA GLY A 470 -1.61 4.11 17.48
C GLY A 470 -0.24 3.68 17.99
N LEU A 471 0.81 3.73 17.17
CA LEU A 471 2.15 3.27 17.55
C LEU A 471 3.00 4.33 18.25
N SER A 472 2.84 5.62 17.85
CA SER A 472 3.78 6.65 18.27
C SER A 472 3.64 7.02 19.74
N ASP A 473 4.75 7.33 20.36
CA ASP A 473 4.80 8.00 21.67
C ASP A 473 5.03 9.52 21.50
N ARG A 474 5.65 9.91 20.39
CA ARG A 474 5.79 11.30 19.90
C ARG A 474 5.63 11.31 18.37
N ILE A 475 4.97 12.35 17.85
CA ILE A 475 4.76 12.54 16.41
C ILE A 475 5.49 13.81 15.97
N LEU A 476 6.38 13.69 15.00
CA LEU A 476 7.01 14.80 14.29
C LEU A 476 6.33 14.91 12.92
N VAL A 477 5.72 16.03 12.61
CA VAL A 477 5.05 16.20 11.32
C VAL A 477 5.97 16.92 10.35
N MET A 478 6.17 16.31 9.20
CA MET A 478 7.04 16.83 8.15
C MET A 478 6.23 17.37 6.98
N TYR A 479 6.53 18.62 6.58
CA TYR A 479 5.94 19.28 5.43
C TYR A 479 7.01 20.10 4.69
N GLU A 480 7.10 19.93 3.35
CA GLU A 480 8.07 20.61 2.47
C GLU A 480 9.53 20.59 2.96
N GLY A 481 9.95 19.47 3.55
CA GLY A 481 11.31 19.24 4.03
C GLY A 481 11.60 19.79 5.43
N GLU A 482 10.63 20.31 6.14
CA GLU A 482 10.76 20.86 7.49
C GLU A 482 9.89 20.10 8.50
N ILE A 483 10.31 20.04 9.77
CA ILE A 483 9.42 19.64 10.87
C ILE A 483 8.54 20.83 11.22
N VAL A 484 7.23 20.70 10.98
CA VAL A 484 6.25 21.78 11.18
C VAL A 484 5.45 21.63 12.49
N GLY A 485 5.62 20.53 13.19
CA GLY A 485 4.97 20.30 14.48
C GLY A 485 5.52 19.08 15.20
N GLU A 486 5.51 19.11 16.53
CA GLU A 486 5.73 17.99 17.43
C GLU A 486 4.47 17.81 18.25
N LEU A 487 3.84 16.62 18.14
CA LEU A 487 2.51 16.34 18.68
C LEU A 487 2.55 15.13 19.62
N ASP A 488 1.65 15.15 20.60
CA ASP A 488 1.37 14.02 21.48
C ASP A 488 0.19 13.22 20.89
N PRO A 489 0.39 11.94 20.52
CA PRO A 489 -0.68 11.12 19.93
C PRO A 489 -1.91 10.97 20.82
N LYS A 490 -1.77 11.07 22.15
CA LYS A 490 -2.88 10.98 23.10
C LYS A 490 -3.83 12.17 23.02
N ASN A 491 -3.32 13.31 22.57
CA ASN A 491 -4.04 14.60 22.55
C ASN A 491 -4.29 15.10 21.11
N THR A 492 -3.93 14.32 20.09
CA THR A 492 -4.03 14.70 18.67
C THR A 492 -5.10 13.89 17.97
N THR A 493 -6.00 14.55 17.23
CA THR A 493 -6.99 13.89 16.37
C THR A 493 -6.43 13.69 14.96
N ALA A 494 -7.03 12.76 14.20
CA ALA A 494 -6.67 12.55 12.79
C ALA A 494 -6.84 13.81 11.94
N ASP A 495 -7.89 14.60 12.20
CA ASP A 495 -8.14 15.88 11.51
C ASP A 495 -7.05 16.90 11.81
N GLU A 496 -6.66 17.04 13.09
CA GLU A 496 -5.60 17.95 13.48
C GLU A 496 -4.26 17.54 12.86
N LEU A 497 -3.93 16.25 12.90
CA LEU A 497 -2.73 15.72 12.26
C LEU A 497 -2.73 16.02 10.75
N GLY A 498 -3.88 15.87 10.09
CA GLY A 498 -4.07 16.19 8.67
C GLY A 498 -3.80 17.67 8.35
N LEU A 499 -4.18 18.61 9.22
CA LEU A 499 -3.89 20.03 9.04
C LEU A 499 -2.38 20.34 9.09
N TYR A 500 -1.62 19.66 9.96
CA TYR A 500 -0.16 19.80 9.98
C TYR A 500 0.48 19.14 8.74
N MET A 501 0.03 17.94 8.36
CA MET A 501 0.55 17.20 7.21
C MET A 501 0.34 17.96 5.88
N SER A 502 -0.74 18.73 5.76
CA SER A 502 -1.04 19.59 4.60
C SER A 502 -0.37 20.97 4.65
N GLY A 503 0.33 21.30 5.73
CA GLY A 503 0.95 22.61 5.94
C GLY A 503 -0.01 23.73 6.30
N ALA A 504 -1.30 23.43 6.47
CA ALA A 504 -2.31 24.42 6.89
C ALA A 504 -2.13 24.87 8.35
N LYS A 505 -1.46 24.05 9.18
CA LYS A 505 -1.12 24.37 10.57
C LYS A 505 0.38 24.14 10.79
N ARG A 506 1.01 25.06 11.53
CA ARG A 506 2.42 24.97 11.93
C ARG A 506 2.56 25.41 13.38
N GLN A 507 3.45 24.77 14.12
CA GLN A 507 3.88 25.27 15.43
C GLN A 507 4.96 26.34 15.24
N GLU A 508 4.97 27.35 16.09
CA GLU A 508 6.08 28.30 16.15
C GLU A 508 7.35 27.54 16.55
N ARG A 509 8.44 27.74 15.80
CA ARG A 509 9.74 27.14 16.16
C ARG A 509 10.08 27.57 17.59
N ARG A 510 10.23 26.62 18.48
CA ARG A 510 10.87 26.90 19.76
C ARG A 510 12.30 27.31 19.49
N ALA A 511 12.62 28.58 19.87
CA ALA A 511 13.94 29.21 19.69
C ALA A 511 15.03 28.48 20.48
#